data_6e5343671c6b1740dd558cc7ffaa157c
#
_entry.id   6e5343671c6b1740dd558cc7ffaa157c
#
_cell.length_a   1.000
_cell.length_b   1.000
_cell.length_c   1.000
_cell.angle_alpha   90.00
_cell.angle_beta   90.00
_cell.angle_gamma   90.00
#
_symmetry.space_group_name_H-M   'P 1'
#
loop_
_entity.id
_entity.type
_entity.pdbx_description
1 polymer ?
#
loop_
_entity_poly.entity_id
_entity_poly.type
_entity_poly.pdbx_seq_one_letter_code
_entity_poly.pdbx_strand_id
1 'polypeptide(L)'
;MKLKRSLALTLAAATLSGMLAGCGNTTTGQETPPASTPSQPTVQQLSAETEQTVKTPKYVFLFIGDGMSYPQIQSTSDFLGALNDEDYWQAAPSLDDNQGAILDGPEYLNFMNFEAAGSAVTFDSNSFAPDSASTATSISTGHKTYSGSINVDETGTVAYETIAEQLKAQKDYKIGVISSVNLNHATPAAFYAHQASRSSYYEIGLELIDSNFDYFAGGGLLKPTGSEGDQADLYDLATEAGYKVVKTQAEAETVSAEDGKVILIDEHLADGDAMAYEVDRTDDMWSLADYVEKGIEVLDNDNGFFMMCEGGKIDWACHANDAASAIHDTQALADAVQVAVDFAEEHPEETLILVTGDHETGGMTIGFAGTDYDTYLDLLENQKISYAKFDSDYVAAYKENKTPFEDVLKDIEALFGLKTQGEEGDKLVLTAYEQEQLRAAYEKSINGTAASQYEQEEYVLYGTYEPLSVTITHIINNKAGISFTSYSHTGLPVAVLAHGVNAEVFNGYYDNTEIYNKLADMLGVA
;
A
#
# COMPACT_ATOMS: atom_id res chain seq x y z
N MET A 1 15.40 14.07 -53.60
CA MET A 1 15.27 13.53 -52.22
C MET A 1 16.13 12.27 -52.04
N LYS A 2 17.44 12.31 -52.33
CA LYS A 2 18.38 11.19 -52.24
C LYS A 2 19.78 11.60 -51.74
N LEU A 3 19.89 12.65 -50.91
CA LEU A 3 21.20 13.15 -50.46
C LEU A 3 21.31 13.32 -48.94
N LYS A 4 20.43 12.74 -48.12
CA LYS A 4 20.50 12.81 -46.64
C LYS A 4 20.72 11.46 -45.91
N ARG A 5 21.00 10.38 -46.63
CA ARG A 5 21.27 9.06 -46.01
C ARG A 5 22.73 8.64 -45.99
N SER A 6 23.64 9.41 -46.56
CA SER A 6 25.07 9.05 -46.65
C SER A 6 25.97 9.70 -45.57
N LEU A 7 25.46 10.58 -44.71
CA LEU A 7 26.27 11.24 -43.67
C LEU A 7 26.17 10.59 -42.27
N ALA A 8 25.25 9.68 -42.06
CA ALA A 8 25.06 9.01 -40.76
C ALA A 8 25.86 7.73 -40.60
N LEU A 9 26.43 7.17 -41.68
CA LEU A 9 27.23 5.92 -41.60
C LEU A 9 28.75 6.13 -41.47
N THR A 10 29.23 7.38 -41.62
CA THR A 10 30.67 7.65 -41.56
C THR A 10 31.17 8.09 -40.20
N LEU A 11 30.31 8.38 -39.24
CA LEU A 11 30.71 8.75 -37.85
C LEU A 11 30.74 7.55 -36.89
N ALA A 12 30.17 6.42 -37.26
CA ALA A 12 30.17 5.20 -36.40
C ALA A 12 31.40 4.30 -36.58
N ALA A 13 32.24 4.58 -37.60
CA ALA A 13 33.44 3.78 -37.91
C ALA A 13 34.75 4.33 -37.33
N ALA A 14 34.74 5.54 -36.75
CA ALA A 14 35.95 6.23 -36.27
C ALA A 14 36.23 6.04 -34.79
N THR A 15 35.34 5.42 -34.02
CA THR A 15 35.50 5.21 -32.56
C THR A 15 35.90 3.79 -32.15
N LEU A 16 36.10 2.86 -33.10
CA LEU A 16 36.49 1.47 -32.79
C LEU A 16 37.94 1.11 -33.13
N SER A 17 38.79 2.08 -33.54
CA SER A 17 40.17 1.80 -33.99
C SER A 17 41.27 2.32 -33.02
N GLY A 18 40.93 2.68 -31.79
CA GLY A 18 41.84 3.32 -30.84
C GLY A 18 42.38 2.47 -29.68
N MET A 19 42.04 1.17 -29.58
CA MET A 19 42.48 0.34 -28.43
C MET A 19 43.13 -0.99 -28.81
N LEU A 20 44.08 -1.02 -29.75
CA LEU A 20 44.89 -2.18 -30.04
C LEU A 20 46.28 -1.75 -30.51
N ALA A 21 47.11 -1.20 -29.61
CA ALA A 21 48.55 -1.08 -29.80
C ALA A 21 49.25 -0.98 -28.45
N GLY A 22 49.86 -2.05 -28.03
CA GLY A 22 50.80 -2.00 -26.90
C GLY A 22 50.88 -3.32 -26.11
N CYS A 23 51.63 -4.30 -26.62
CA CYS A 23 52.64 -5.05 -25.90
C CYS A 23 53.11 -6.21 -26.79
N GLY A 24 54.26 -6.07 -27.32
CA GLY A 24 55.05 -7.13 -27.97
C GLY A 24 56.20 -7.57 -27.11
N ASN A 25 56.38 -8.88 -27.03
CA ASN A 25 57.60 -9.68 -26.87
C ASN A 25 58.39 -9.64 -25.56
N THR A 26 58.54 -10.78 -24.88
CA THR A 26 59.58 -11.81 -25.17
C THR A 26 59.43 -13.04 -24.25
N THR A 27 59.67 -14.17 -24.83
CA THR A 27 59.80 -15.54 -24.33
C THR A 27 60.60 -15.72 -23.06
N THR A 28 60.12 -16.55 -22.10
CA THR A 28 60.81 -17.75 -21.56
C THR A 28 59.78 -18.54 -20.73
N GLY A 29 59.77 -19.88 -20.95
CA GLY A 29 58.81 -20.76 -20.33
C GLY A 29 59.02 -20.99 -18.85
N GLN A 30 57.91 -21.01 -18.16
CA GLN A 30 57.76 -21.68 -16.88
C GLN A 30 56.28 -22.04 -16.73
N GLU A 31 56.04 -23.33 -16.50
CA GLU A 31 54.68 -23.84 -16.23
C GLU A 31 54.07 -23.15 -15.00
N THR A 32 52.96 -22.47 -15.16
CA THR A 32 52.14 -21.98 -14.07
C THR A 32 51.01 -22.97 -13.77
N PRO A 33 50.72 -23.24 -12.47
CA PRO A 33 49.60 -24.07 -12.09
C PRO A 33 48.28 -23.40 -12.47
N PRO A 34 47.14 -24.14 -12.59
CA PRO A 34 45.86 -23.59 -13.03
C PRO A 34 45.39 -22.50 -12.04
N ALA A 35 44.91 -21.41 -12.63
CA ALA A 35 44.36 -20.30 -11.89
C ALA A 35 43.20 -20.77 -11.01
N SER A 36 43.35 -20.58 -9.70
CA SER A 36 42.27 -20.73 -8.73
C SER A 36 41.17 -19.68 -9.02
N THR A 37 39.97 -20.16 -9.23
CA THR A 37 38.73 -19.34 -9.22
C THR A 37 38.72 -18.43 -7.98
N PRO A 38 38.40 -17.15 -8.10
CA PRO A 38 38.26 -16.32 -6.93
C PRO A 38 37.15 -16.90 -6.06
N SER A 39 37.50 -17.37 -4.87
CA SER A 39 36.53 -17.73 -3.84
C SER A 39 35.77 -16.46 -3.46
N GLN A 40 34.43 -16.51 -3.56
CA GLN A 40 33.57 -15.51 -2.92
C GLN A 40 33.98 -15.38 -1.45
N PRO A 41 33.98 -14.18 -0.88
CA PRO A 41 34.26 -14.02 0.53
C PRO A 41 33.18 -14.77 1.32
N THR A 42 33.59 -15.81 2.02
CA THR A 42 32.75 -16.50 3.01
C THR A 42 32.49 -15.50 4.10
N VAL A 43 31.23 -15.09 4.27
CA VAL A 43 30.80 -14.39 5.47
C VAL A 43 31.09 -15.35 6.62
N GLN A 44 32.07 -15.01 7.47
CA GLN A 44 32.24 -15.70 8.74
C GLN A 44 30.98 -15.45 9.55
N GLN A 45 30.17 -16.49 9.72
CA GLN A 45 29.17 -16.56 10.76
C GLN A 45 29.87 -16.28 12.09
N LEU A 46 29.61 -15.12 12.65
CA LEU A 46 29.82 -14.84 14.05
C LEU A 46 28.71 -15.58 14.82
N SER A 47 28.90 -16.87 15.01
CA SER A 47 28.11 -17.62 15.97
C SER A 47 28.64 -17.28 17.38
N ALA A 48 28.10 -16.25 17.98
CA ALA A 48 28.01 -16.16 19.42
C ALA A 48 26.67 -16.81 19.80
N GLU A 49 26.67 -18.10 20.01
CA GLU A 49 25.61 -18.80 20.72
C GLU A 49 25.59 -18.31 22.17
N THR A 50 24.90 -17.22 22.42
CA THR A 50 24.17 -17.06 23.66
C THR A 50 22.87 -17.81 23.41
N GLU A 51 22.58 -18.88 24.13
CA GLU A 51 21.22 -19.41 24.30
C GLU A 51 20.38 -18.30 24.94
N GLN A 52 19.95 -17.33 24.14
CA GLN A 52 18.80 -16.52 24.48
C GLN A 52 17.62 -17.47 24.38
N THR A 53 16.95 -17.72 25.49
CA THR A 53 15.63 -18.33 25.47
C THR A 53 14.75 -17.38 24.66
N VAL A 54 14.45 -17.75 23.41
CA VAL A 54 13.56 -16.99 22.53
C VAL A 54 12.21 -16.91 23.26
N LYS A 55 11.82 -15.72 23.70
CA LYS A 55 10.50 -15.52 24.30
C LYS A 55 9.47 -15.63 23.17
N THR A 56 8.42 -16.38 23.40
CA THR A 56 7.27 -16.42 22.48
C THR A 56 6.37 -15.21 22.80
N PRO A 57 6.13 -14.30 21.85
CA PRO A 57 5.18 -13.20 22.07
C PRO A 57 3.78 -13.77 22.30
N LYS A 58 3.07 -13.23 23.27
CA LYS A 58 1.68 -13.55 23.58
C LYS A 58 0.71 -12.79 22.67
N TYR A 59 1.09 -11.56 22.32
CA TYR A 59 0.30 -10.66 21.50
C TYR A 59 1.09 -10.32 20.24
N VAL A 60 0.48 -10.57 19.09
CA VAL A 60 1.11 -10.30 17.80
C VAL A 60 0.19 -9.42 16.96
N PHE A 61 0.70 -8.27 16.58
CA PHE A 61 0.07 -7.36 15.63
C PHE A 61 0.84 -7.40 14.31
N LEU A 62 0.13 -7.59 13.21
CA LEU A 62 0.67 -7.49 11.86
C LEU A 62 -0.12 -6.44 11.09
N PHE A 63 0.49 -5.29 10.85
CA PHE A 63 -0.06 -4.23 10.02
C PHE A 63 0.47 -4.36 8.59
N ILE A 64 -0.44 -4.35 7.61
CA ILE A 64 -0.12 -4.40 6.18
C ILE A 64 -0.71 -3.16 5.52
N GLY A 65 0.15 -2.24 5.04
CA GLY A 65 -0.29 -1.21 4.10
C GLY A 65 -0.29 -1.81 2.70
N ASP A 66 -1.47 -2.10 2.15
CA ASP A 66 -1.58 -2.60 0.78
C ASP A 66 -1.05 -1.53 -0.19
N GLY A 67 -0.16 -1.93 -1.09
CA GLY A 67 0.50 -1.00 -2.02
C GLY A 67 1.54 -0.05 -1.38
N MET A 68 1.81 -0.19 -0.09
CA MET A 68 2.69 0.68 0.68
C MET A 68 4.14 0.21 0.65
N SER A 69 5.00 0.95 -0.04
CA SER A 69 6.45 0.79 0.02
C SER A 69 7.11 2.05 0.59
N TYR A 70 8.41 2.16 0.45
CA TYR A 70 9.18 3.33 0.90
C TYR A 70 8.67 4.67 0.38
N PRO A 71 8.23 4.81 -0.89
CA PRO A 71 7.72 6.10 -1.38
C PRO A 71 6.47 6.58 -0.64
N GLN A 72 5.51 5.70 -0.34
CA GLN A 72 4.29 6.04 0.37
C GLN A 72 4.60 6.47 1.81
N ILE A 73 5.43 5.69 2.52
CA ILE A 73 5.89 6.00 3.89
C ILE A 73 6.63 7.34 3.92
N GLN A 74 7.60 7.54 3.01
CA GLN A 74 8.42 8.74 3.01
C GLN A 74 7.63 9.98 2.58
N SER A 75 6.74 9.85 1.59
CA SER A 75 5.88 10.98 1.15
C SER A 75 4.97 11.46 2.28
N THR A 76 4.44 10.54 3.09
CA THR A 76 3.63 10.89 4.27
C THR A 76 4.46 11.62 5.31
N SER A 77 5.64 11.10 5.63
CA SER A 77 6.56 11.71 6.58
C SER A 77 7.02 13.10 6.14
N ASP A 78 7.35 13.27 4.86
CA ASP A 78 7.77 14.56 4.29
C ASP A 78 6.62 15.56 4.20
N PHE A 79 5.40 15.09 3.87
CA PHE A 79 4.19 15.93 3.87
C PHE A 79 3.90 16.49 5.26
N LEU A 80 3.96 15.66 6.30
CA LEU A 80 3.75 16.11 7.68
C LEU A 80 4.85 17.10 8.12
N GLY A 81 6.10 16.83 7.76
CA GLY A 81 7.20 17.75 8.00
C GLY A 81 7.01 19.09 7.29
N ALA A 82 6.54 19.08 6.04
CA ALA A 82 6.25 20.30 5.29
C ALA A 82 5.11 21.13 5.88
N LEU A 83 4.09 20.49 6.47
CA LEU A 83 2.99 21.19 7.16
C LEU A 83 3.44 21.83 8.48
N ASN A 84 4.41 21.25 9.16
CA ASN A 84 4.91 21.72 10.46
C ASN A 84 6.02 22.79 10.34
N ASP A 85 6.63 22.94 9.15
CA ASP A 85 7.68 23.92 8.87
C ASP A 85 7.06 25.27 8.46
N GLU A 86 7.01 26.23 9.39
CA GLU A 86 6.44 27.57 9.16
C GLU A 86 7.14 28.34 8.02
N ASP A 87 8.41 27.99 7.73
CA ASP A 87 9.25 28.66 6.74
C ASP A 87 9.38 27.83 5.43
N TYR A 88 8.64 26.71 5.29
CA TYR A 88 8.75 25.78 4.16
C TYR A 88 8.68 26.46 2.79
N TRP A 89 7.78 27.41 2.63
CA TRP A 89 7.62 28.20 1.41
C TRP A 89 8.80 29.12 1.05
N GLN A 90 9.59 29.47 2.06
CA GLN A 90 10.77 30.32 1.90
C GLN A 90 12.03 29.48 1.64
N ALA A 91 11.93 28.19 1.80
CA ALA A 91 13.02 27.25 1.72
C ALA A 91 13.41 26.88 0.27
N ALA A 92 12.57 27.19 -0.73
CA ALA A 92 12.88 26.86 -2.13
C ALA A 92 14.10 27.67 -2.62
N PRO A 93 15.33 27.16 -2.53
CA PRO A 93 16.51 27.88 -2.99
C PRO A 93 16.59 27.79 -4.50
N SER A 94 16.94 28.87 -5.14
CA SER A 94 17.68 28.69 -6.36
C SER A 94 19.05 28.09 -6.01
N LEU A 95 19.46 27.04 -6.71
CA LEU A 95 20.82 26.47 -6.57
C LEU A 95 21.93 27.52 -6.74
N ASP A 96 21.60 28.71 -7.20
CA ASP A 96 22.51 29.80 -7.55
C ASP A 96 22.82 30.76 -6.39
N ASP A 97 22.00 30.85 -5.32
CA ASP A 97 22.23 31.87 -4.29
C ASP A 97 22.42 31.36 -2.86
N ASN A 98 22.22 30.07 -2.57
CA ASN A 98 22.42 29.45 -1.25
C ASN A 98 21.74 30.22 -0.08
N GLN A 99 20.62 30.87 -0.33
CA GLN A 99 19.94 31.79 0.58
C GLN A 99 18.55 31.30 0.99
N GLY A 100 18.19 30.05 0.74
CA GLY A 100 16.93 29.46 1.18
C GLY A 100 16.89 29.27 2.71
N ALA A 101 15.71 29.19 3.28
CA ALA A 101 15.51 28.72 4.64
C ALA A 101 16.05 27.27 4.78
N ILE A 102 16.41 26.89 5.98
CA ILE A 102 16.81 25.50 6.27
C ILE A 102 15.54 24.70 6.47
N LEU A 103 15.39 23.60 5.74
CA LEU A 103 14.28 22.67 5.92
C LEU A 103 14.40 22.01 7.30
N ASP A 104 13.32 22.05 8.09
CA ASP A 104 13.26 21.40 9.40
C ASP A 104 13.31 19.88 9.29
N GLY A 105 12.86 19.32 8.19
CA GLY A 105 12.94 17.90 7.84
C GLY A 105 11.59 17.19 7.95
N PRO A 106 11.59 15.86 7.71
CA PRO A 106 10.38 15.06 7.80
C PRO A 106 9.89 14.90 9.24
N GLU A 107 8.59 14.69 9.40
CA GLU A 107 8.01 14.17 10.65
C GLU A 107 7.87 12.65 10.54
N TYR A 108 8.63 11.90 11.35
CA TYR A 108 8.63 10.45 11.28
C TYR A 108 7.31 9.86 11.79
N LEU A 109 6.73 8.97 11.00
CA LEU A 109 5.65 8.12 11.47
C LEU A 109 6.15 7.23 12.63
N ASN A 110 5.25 6.88 13.55
CA ASN A 110 5.60 6.13 14.76
C ASN A 110 6.41 4.86 14.48
N PHE A 111 6.00 4.06 13.50
CA PHE A 111 6.66 2.81 13.14
C PHE A 111 8.02 3.01 12.44
N MET A 112 8.36 4.20 11.93
CA MET A 112 9.69 4.48 11.39
C MET A 112 10.77 4.54 12.48
N ASN A 113 10.36 4.64 13.75
CA ASN A 113 11.25 4.64 14.92
C ASN A 113 11.40 3.26 15.58
N PHE A 114 10.81 2.21 15.02
CA PHE A 114 10.93 0.85 15.54
C PHE A 114 12.38 0.36 15.50
N GLU A 115 12.80 -0.43 16.50
CA GLU A 115 14.18 -0.87 16.69
C GLU A 115 14.69 -1.84 15.62
N ALA A 116 13.79 -2.51 14.89
CA ALA A 116 14.16 -3.40 13.82
C ALA A 116 13.63 -2.90 12.47
N ALA A 117 14.52 -2.89 11.47
CA ALA A 117 14.22 -2.43 10.13
C ALA A 117 14.77 -3.41 9.09
N GLY A 118 13.89 -4.09 8.39
CA GLY A 118 14.16 -4.99 7.28
C GLY A 118 13.58 -4.48 5.98
N SER A 119 13.82 -5.24 4.92
CA SER A 119 13.26 -5.00 3.59
C SER A 119 12.96 -6.34 2.94
N ALA A 120 11.80 -6.46 2.30
CA ALA A 120 11.38 -7.67 1.63
C ALA A 120 11.15 -7.45 0.13
N VAL A 121 11.62 -8.40 -0.71
CA VAL A 121 11.21 -8.48 -2.10
C VAL A 121 9.86 -9.18 -2.22
N THR A 122 9.06 -8.76 -3.18
CA THR A 122 7.62 -9.08 -3.20
C THR A 122 7.17 -9.94 -4.38
N PHE A 123 8.05 -10.26 -5.34
CA PHE A 123 7.69 -11.04 -6.54
C PHE A 123 6.88 -12.30 -6.21
N ASP A 124 6.02 -12.70 -7.13
CA ASP A 124 5.26 -13.95 -7.06
C ASP A 124 5.74 -15.01 -8.07
N SER A 125 5.06 -16.13 -8.19
CA SER A 125 5.49 -17.24 -9.07
C SER A 125 5.49 -16.89 -10.57
N ASN A 126 4.88 -15.78 -11.01
CA ASN A 126 4.79 -15.40 -12.41
C ASN A 126 4.99 -13.91 -12.71
N SER A 127 5.21 -13.07 -11.70
CA SER A 127 5.38 -11.62 -11.88
C SER A 127 6.42 -11.02 -10.94
N PHE A 128 7.19 -10.05 -11.43
CA PHE A 128 8.01 -9.16 -10.59
C PHE A 128 7.22 -7.97 -10.05
N ALA A 129 6.01 -7.74 -10.55
CA ALA A 129 5.04 -6.79 -10.03
C ALA A 129 3.78 -7.58 -9.63
N PRO A 130 3.78 -8.20 -8.45
CA PRO A 130 2.78 -9.17 -8.01
C PRO A 130 1.45 -8.49 -7.66
N ASP A 131 0.42 -9.27 -7.42
CA ASP A 131 -0.83 -8.79 -6.86
C ASP A 131 -0.95 -9.08 -5.35
N SER A 132 -1.93 -8.43 -4.69
CA SER A 132 -2.16 -8.58 -3.24
C SER A 132 -2.47 -10.01 -2.82
N ALA A 133 -3.13 -10.82 -3.67
CA ALA A 133 -3.46 -12.21 -3.35
C ALA A 133 -2.20 -13.06 -3.17
N SER A 134 -1.27 -12.97 -4.11
CA SER A 134 -0.01 -13.73 -4.10
C SER A 134 0.98 -13.23 -3.06
N THR A 135 1.03 -11.91 -2.81
CA THR A 135 1.93 -11.33 -1.80
C THR A 135 1.43 -11.59 -0.38
N ALA A 136 0.14 -11.42 -0.11
CA ALA A 136 -0.43 -11.78 1.19
C ALA A 136 -0.36 -13.29 1.45
N THR A 137 -0.51 -14.15 0.43
CA THR A 137 -0.22 -15.58 0.53
C THR A 137 1.23 -15.82 0.98
N SER A 138 2.20 -15.11 0.41
CA SER A 138 3.61 -15.25 0.82
C SER A 138 3.82 -14.88 2.28
N ILE A 139 3.16 -13.81 2.77
CA ILE A 139 3.27 -13.30 4.13
C ILE A 139 2.54 -14.23 5.13
N SER A 140 1.41 -14.81 4.73
CA SER A 140 0.56 -15.62 5.64
C SER A 140 0.93 -17.10 5.69
N THR A 141 1.60 -17.65 4.65
CA THR A 141 1.87 -19.08 4.52
C THR A 141 3.35 -19.44 4.30
N GLY A 142 4.20 -18.47 3.95
CA GLY A 142 5.59 -18.72 3.56
C GLY A 142 5.76 -19.35 2.17
N HIS A 143 4.73 -19.35 1.34
CA HIS A 143 4.75 -19.93 0.00
C HIS A 143 4.48 -18.89 -1.08
N LYS A 144 5.14 -19.06 -2.23
CA LYS A 144 4.78 -18.32 -3.46
C LYS A 144 3.62 -19.00 -4.17
N THR A 145 2.79 -18.20 -4.84
CA THR A 145 1.72 -18.67 -5.72
C THR A 145 1.60 -17.78 -6.96
N TYR A 146 0.69 -18.08 -7.86
CA TYR A 146 0.41 -17.20 -9.00
C TYR A 146 -0.40 -15.97 -8.59
N SER A 147 -0.17 -14.85 -9.30
CA SER A 147 -1.02 -13.66 -9.20
C SER A 147 -2.50 -14.05 -9.27
N GLY A 148 -3.30 -13.54 -8.34
CA GLY A 148 -4.73 -13.80 -8.26
C GLY A 148 -5.13 -15.04 -7.48
N SER A 149 -4.19 -15.86 -7.01
CA SER A 149 -4.45 -17.04 -6.19
C SER A 149 -4.24 -16.75 -4.70
N ILE A 150 -5.08 -17.31 -3.83
CA ILE A 150 -5.05 -17.14 -2.38
C ILE A 150 -4.74 -18.49 -1.74
N ASN A 151 -3.60 -18.60 -1.05
CA ASN A 151 -3.18 -19.75 -0.22
C ASN A 151 -3.31 -21.13 -0.89
N VAL A 152 -3.06 -21.18 -2.18
CA VAL A 152 -3.00 -22.44 -2.94
C VAL A 152 -1.73 -22.49 -3.79
N ASP A 153 -1.31 -23.70 -4.15
CA ASP A 153 -0.17 -23.90 -5.03
C ASP A 153 -0.44 -23.40 -6.45
N GLU A 154 0.58 -23.40 -7.32
CA GLU A 154 0.48 -22.95 -8.71
C GLU A 154 -0.50 -23.78 -9.55
N THR A 155 -0.95 -24.91 -9.06
CA THR A 155 -2.00 -25.72 -9.70
C THR A 155 -3.41 -25.34 -9.24
N GLY A 156 -3.53 -24.53 -8.18
CA GLY A 156 -4.80 -24.15 -7.54
C GLY A 156 -5.49 -25.32 -6.84
N THR A 157 -4.75 -26.38 -6.44
CA THR A 157 -5.33 -27.62 -5.90
C THR A 157 -4.80 -28.03 -4.54
N VAL A 158 -3.65 -27.52 -4.11
CA VAL A 158 -3.07 -27.78 -2.79
C VAL A 158 -3.17 -26.51 -1.95
N ALA A 159 -3.94 -26.56 -0.87
CA ALA A 159 -4.06 -25.46 0.07
C ALA A 159 -2.81 -25.38 0.97
N TYR A 160 -2.40 -24.15 1.30
CA TYR A 160 -1.35 -23.84 2.27
C TYR A 160 -2.00 -23.32 3.56
N GLU A 161 -1.74 -23.98 4.69
CA GLU A 161 -2.25 -23.53 5.99
C GLU A 161 -1.61 -22.19 6.39
N THR A 162 -2.42 -21.25 6.83
CA THR A 162 -1.95 -19.90 7.19
C THR A 162 -1.42 -19.85 8.63
N ILE A 163 -0.59 -18.84 8.93
CA ILE A 163 -0.11 -18.57 10.29
C ILE A 163 -1.28 -18.37 11.29
N ALA A 164 -2.36 -17.71 10.85
CA ALA A 164 -3.53 -17.45 11.68
C ALA A 164 -4.28 -18.76 12.02
N GLU A 165 -4.47 -19.66 11.06
CA GLU A 165 -5.08 -20.98 11.27
C GLU A 165 -4.23 -21.85 12.20
N GLN A 166 -2.90 -21.86 11.97
CA GLN A 166 -1.97 -22.62 12.83
C GLN A 166 -1.98 -22.10 14.27
N LEU A 167 -1.97 -20.79 14.48
CA LEU A 167 -2.03 -20.19 15.81
C LEU A 167 -3.33 -20.53 16.53
N LYS A 168 -4.47 -20.44 15.82
CA LYS A 168 -5.76 -20.83 16.37
C LYS A 168 -5.80 -22.31 16.74
N ALA A 169 -5.34 -23.18 15.84
CA ALA A 169 -5.42 -24.62 16.04
C ALA A 169 -4.40 -25.18 17.06
N GLN A 170 -3.19 -24.63 17.09
CA GLN A 170 -2.07 -25.20 17.87
C GLN A 170 -1.79 -24.45 19.16
N LYS A 171 -2.17 -23.17 19.27
CA LYS A 171 -1.87 -22.30 20.42
C LYS A 171 -3.11 -21.77 21.12
N ASP A 172 -4.30 -22.00 20.56
CA ASP A 172 -5.56 -21.47 21.07
C ASP A 172 -5.56 -19.93 21.16
N TYR A 173 -4.85 -19.28 20.22
CA TYR A 173 -4.89 -17.84 20.09
C TYR A 173 -6.25 -17.40 19.57
N LYS A 174 -6.73 -16.26 20.05
CA LYS A 174 -7.80 -15.56 19.35
C LYS A 174 -7.23 -14.87 18.10
N ILE A 175 -8.02 -14.84 17.03
CA ILE A 175 -7.61 -14.29 15.75
C ILE A 175 -8.51 -13.12 15.36
N GLY A 176 -7.89 -12.00 15.03
CA GLY A 176 -8.53 -10.81 14.47
C GLY A 176 -8.03 -10.49 13.06
N VAL A 177 -8.94 -10.10 12.19
CA VAL A 177 -8.67 -9.62 10.82
C VAL A 177 -9.44 -8.33 10.60
N ILE A 178 -8.70 -7.24 10.36
CA ILE A 178 -9.24 -5.89 10.15
C ILE A 178 -8.80 -5.39 8.78
N SER A 179 -9.68 -4.70 8.06
CA SER A 179 -9.33 -4.10 6.79
C SER A 179 -10.13 -2.83 6.50
N SER A 180 -9.48 -1.79 5.99
CA SER A 180 -10.17 -0.61 5.48
C SER A 180 -10.86 -0.84 4.13
N VAL A 181 -10.57 -1.97 3.45
CA VAL A 181 -11.33 -2.45 2.29
C VAL A 181 -12.23 -3.61 2.69
N ASN A 182 -12.75 -4.36 1.73
CA ASN A 182 -13.71 -5.44 2.01
C ASN A 182 -13.04 -6.61 2.74
N LEU A 183 -13.72 -7.16 3.74
CA LEU A 183 -13.19 -8.27 4.54
C LEU A 183 -12.92 -9.55 3.74
N ASN A 184 -13.57 -9.74 2.60
CA ASN A 184 -13.32 -10.83 1.67
C ASN A 184 -12.52 -10.39 0.42
N HIS A 185 -11.82 -9.25 0.49
CA HIS A 185 -10.80 -8.86 -0.48
C HIS A 185 -9.53 -9.74 -0.30
N ALA A 186 -8.60 -9.65 -1.24
CA ALA A 186 -7.49 -10.60 -1.34
C ALA A 186 -6.59 -10.66 -0.11
N THR A 187 -6.15 -9.51 0.43
CA THR A 187 -5.20 -9.43 1.54
C THR A 187 -5.77 -9.97 2.84
N PRO A 188 -6.95 -9.54 3.34
CA PRO A 188 -7.54 -10.17 4.53
C PRO A 188 -7.89 -11.63 4.27
N ALA A 189 -8.37 -11.99 3.07
CA ALA A 189 -8.69 -13.38 2.71
C ALA A 189 -7.50 -14.33 2.81
N ALA A 190 -6.29 -13.84 2.54
CA ALA A 190 -5.07 -14.65 2.65
C ALA A 190 -4.72 -15.09 4.08
N PHE A 191 -5.47 -14.70 5.08
CA PHE A 191 -5.29 -15.18 6.45
C PHE A 191 -6.26 -16.29 6.84
N TYR A 192 -7.32 -16.57 6.00
CA TYR A 192 -8.35 -17.55 6.33
C TYR A 192 -8.93 -18.32 5.14
N ALA A 193 -8.63 -17.96 3.90
CA ALA A 193 -9.26 -18.56 2.71
C ALA A 193 -8.25 -19.21 1.77
N HIS A 194 -8.73 -20.17 0.95
CA HIS A 194 -7.92 -20.98 0.04
C HIS A 194 -8.62 -21.07 -1.31
N GLN A 195 -8.43 -20.07 -2.16
CA GLN A 195 -9.12 -19.96 -3.44
C GLN A 195 -8.14 -19.82 -4.62
N ALA A 196 -8.40 -20.56 -5.69
CA ALA A 196 -7.64 -20.42 -6.93
C ALA A 196 -7.85 -19.05 -7.62
N SER A 197 -8.83 -18.28 -7.18
CA SER A 197 -9.12 -16.93 -7.70
C SER A 197 -9.58 -16.00 -6.59
N ARG A 198 -8.91 -14.85 -6.46
CA ARG A 198 -9.31 -13.76 -5.55
C ARG A 198 -10.69 -13.17 -5.86
N SER A 199 -11.23 -13.45 -7.05
CA SER A 199 -12.56 -13.00 -7.44
C SER A 199 -13.69 -13.94 -6.99
N SER A 200 -13.38 -15.05 -6.32
CA SER A 200 -14.35 -15.98 -5.71
C SER A 200 -14.90 -15.42 -4.40
N TYR A 201 -15.42 -14.17 -4.43
CA TYR A 201 -15.79 -13.43 -3.23
C TYR A 201 -16.79 -14.13 -2.33
N TYR A 202 -17.77 -14.83 -2.91
CA TYR A 202 -18.77 -15.55 -2.13
C TYR A 202 -18.15 -16.75 -1.41
N GLU A 203 -17.34 -17.53 -2.10
CA GLU A 203 -16.63 -18.68 -1.57
C GLU A 203 -15.64 -18.25 -0.47
N ILE A 204 -14.90 -17.15 -0.69
CA ILE A 204 -14.04 -16.54 0.33
C ILE A 204 -14.87 -16.14 1.57
N GLY A 205 -16.05 -15.56 1.38
CA GLY A 205 -16.95 -15.22 2.47
C GLY A 205 -17.47 -16.44 3.24
N LEU A 206 -17.68 -17.58 2.58
CA LEU A 206 -17.98 -18.84 3.27
C LEU A 206 -16.81 -19.33 4.10
N GLU A 207 -15.58 -19.24 3.58
CA GLU A 207 -14.36 -19.61 4.33
C GLU A 207 -14.08 -18.66 5.50
N LEU A 208 -14.43 -17.35 5.40
CA LEU A 208 -14.41 -16.43 6.53
C LEU A 208 -15.27 -16.98 7.68
N ILE A 209 -16.49 -17.42 7.39
CA ILE A 209 -17.41 -17.97 8.38
C ILE A 209 -16.86 -19.30 8.96
N ASP A 210 -16.35 -20.17 8.09
CA ASP A 210 -15.82 -21.49 8.45
C ASP A 210 -14.49 -21.42 9.22
N SER A 211 -13.71 -20.32 9.09
CA SER A 211 -12.46 -20.09 9.82
C SER A 211 -12.64 -20.11 11.34
N ASN A 212 -13.84 -19.76 11.78
CA ASN A 212 -14.17 -19.65 13.19
C ASN A 212 -13.24 -18.68 13.96
N PHE A 213 -12.69 -17.66 13.27
CA PHE A 213 -11.89 -16.60 13.89
C PHE A 213 -12.76 -15.72 14.79
N ASP A 214 -12.14 -14.95 15.66
CA ASP A 214 -12.84 -14.31 16.77
C ASP A 214 -13.32 -12.89 16.46
N TYR A 215 -12.61 -12.18 15.55
CA TYR A 215 -12.91 -10.79 15.24
C TYR A 215 -12.62 -10.48 13.77
N PHE A 216 -13.62 -9.97 13.07
CA PHE A 216 -13.50 -9.38 11.75
C PHE A 216 -14.06 -7.97 11.80
N ALA A 217 -13.35 -6.96 11.24
CA ALA A 217 -13.84 -5.59 11.30
C ALA A 217 -13.39 -4.73 10.11
N GLY A 218 -14.20 -3.73 9.77
CA GLY A 218 -13.93 -2.74 8.74
C GLY A 218 -14.94 -2.75 7.60
N GLY A 219 -14.49 -2.86 6.36
CA GLY A 219 -15.37 -2.82 5.19
C GLY A 219 -16.35 -4.00 5.09
N GLY A 220 -17.33 -3.87 4.22
CA GLY A 220 -18.36 -4.89 3.99
C GLY A 220 -17.85 -6.13 3.24
N LEU A 221 -18.73 -7.07 3.00
CA LEU A 221 -18.45 -8.24 2.17
C LEU A 221 -18.87 -7.98 0.71
N LEU A 222 -17.97 -8.24 -0.23
CA LEU A 222 -18.29 -8.23 -1.66
C LEU A 222 -19.17 -9.43 -2.01
N LYS A 223 -20.17 -9.21 -2.85
CA LYS A 223 -21.09 -10.26 -3.35
C LYS A 223 -21.68 -11.13 -2.23
N PRO A 224 -22.24 -10.57 -1.15
CA PRO A 224 -22.71 -11.35 0.00
C PRO A 224 -23.82 -12.35 -0.33
N THR A 225 -24.51 -12.19 -1.47
CA THR A 225 -25.54 -13.11 -1.98
C THR A 225 -25.12 -13.80 -3.29
N GLY A 226 -23.80 -13.87 -3.55
CA GLY A 226 -23.25 -14.40 -4.80
C GLY A 226 -23.28 -13.40 -5.96
N SER A 227 -22.60 -13.71 -7.05
CA SER A 227 -22.49 -12.82 -8.21
C SER A 227 -23.83 -12.56 -8.91
N GLU A 228 -24.74 -13.53 -8.89
CA GLU A 228 -26.09 -13.43 -9.48
C GLU A 228 -27.16 -13.02 -8.44
N GLY A 229 -26.77 -12.86 -7.17
CA GLY A 229 -27.67 -12.50 -6.08
C GLY A 229 -28.67 -13.61 -5.70
N ASP A 230 -28.34 -14.87 -5.97
CA ASP A 230 -29.19 -16.05 -5.79
C ASP A 230 -28.71 -17.00 -4.70
N GLN A 231 -27.61 -16.67 -4.04
CA GLN A 231 -27.06 -17.42 -2.90
C GLN A 231 -27.65 -16.92 -1.57
N ALA A 232 -27.52 -17.73 -0.52
CA ALA A 232 -27.86 -17.31 0.83
C ALA A 232 -26.96 -16.13 1.26
N ASP A 233 -27.52 -15.18 2.01
CA ASP A 233 -26.76 -14.02 2.47
C ASP A 233 -25.67 -14.44 3.46
N LEU A 234 -24.42 -14.05 3.20
CA LEU A 234 -23.26 -14.38 4.05
C LEU A 234 -23.42 -13.85 5.47
N TYR A 235 -24.06 -12.70 5.68
CA TYR A 235 -24.29 -12.17 7.03
C TYR A 235 -25.31 -12.99 7.82
N ASP A 236 -26.33 -13.53 7.14
CA ASP A 236 -27.28 -14.45 7.76
C ASP A 236 -26.57 -15.77 8.12
N LEU A 237 -25.76 -16.31 7.19
CA LEU A 237 -24.97 -17.52 7.44
C LEU A 237 -23.97 -17.34 8.59
N ALA A 238 -23.31 -16.18 8.68
CA ALA A 238 -22.42 -15.86 9.79
C ALA A 238 -23.16 -15.83 11.12
N THR A 239 -24.37 -15.24 11.14
CA THR A 239 -25.22 -15.21 12.33
C THR A 239 -25.64 -16.64 12.75
N GLU A 240 -26.01 -17.49 11.78
CA GLU A 240 -26.34 -18.90 12.04
C GLU A 240 -25.11 -19.69 12.55
N ALA A 241 -23.91 -19.33 12.12
CA ALA A 241 -22.64 -19.91 12.60
C ALA A 241 -22.19 -19.36 13.96
N GLY A 242 -22.97 -18.44 14.56
CA GLY A 242 -22.73 -17.91 15.90
C GLY A 242 -21.88 -16.65 15.98
N TYR A 243 -21.69 -15.94 14.85
CA TYR A 243 -21.12 -14.60 14.87
C TYR A 243 -22.17 -13.55 15.29
N LYS A 244 -21.75 -12.59 16.10
CA LYS A 244 -22.48 -11.35 16.32
C LYS A 244 -22.14 -10.41 15.17
N VAL A 245 -23.04 -10.23 14.22
CA VAL A 245 -22.86 -9.29 13.11
C VAL A 245 -23.39 -7.92 13.51
N VAL A 246 -22.54 -6.91 13.45
CA VAL A 246 -22.81 -5.53 13.86
C VAL A 246 -22.53 -4.60 12.68
N LYS A 247 -23.44 -3.66 12.42
CA LYS A 247 -23.37 -2.73 11.27
C LYS A 247 -23.62 -1.28 11.65
N THR A 248 -23.62 -0.97 12.95
CA THR A 248 -23.76 0.40 13.44
C THR A 248 -22.76 0.68 14.53
N GLN A 249 -22.23 1.92 14.59
CA GLN A 249 -21.28 2.33 15.60
C GLN A 249 -21.85 2.21 17.01
N ALA A 250 -23.13 2.58 17.19
CA ALA A 250 -23.80 2.49 18.49
C ALA A 250 -23.88 1.05 19.02
N GLU A 251 -24.00 0.04 18.14
CA GLU A 251 -23.90 -1.37 18.54
C GLU A 251 -22.45 -1.80 18.75
N ALA A 252 -21.53 -1.32 17.90
CA ALA A 252 -20.10 -1.62 18.00
C ALA A 252 -19.49 -1.13 19.33
N GLU A 253 -19.91 0.03 19.85
CA GLU A 253 -19.52 0.53 21.17
C GLU A 253 -19.84 -0.45 22.30
N THR A 254 -20.89 -1.27 22.15
CA THR A 254 -21.32 -2.24 23.18
C THR A 254 -20.65 -3.61 23.06
N VAL A 255 -19.89 -3.83 22.00
CA VAL A 255 -19.19 -5.11 21.77
C VAL A 255 -18.06 -5.29 22.76
N SER A 256 -17.91 -6.50 23.30
CA SER A 256 -16.87 -6.87 24.24
C SER A 256 -16.44 -8.34 24.08
N ALA A 257 -15.43 -8.78 24.83
CA ALA A 257 -14.96 -10.16 24.83
C ALA A 257 -16.06 -11.20 25.18
N GLU A 258 -17.15 -10.78 25.86
CA GLU A 258 -18.26 -11.68 26.23
C GLU A 258 -19.14 -12.06 25.02
N ASP A 259 -19.08 -11.31 23.93
CA ASP A 259 -19.87 -11.54 22.73
C ASP A 259 -19.35 -12.73 21.89
N GLY A 260 -18.15 -13.22 22.18
CA GLY A 260 -17.54 -14.34 21.45
C GLY A 260 -17.02 -13.91 20.07
N LYS A 261 -17.54 -14.54 19.02
CA LYS A 261 -17.14 -14.22 17.64
C LYS A 261 -17.92 -13.02 17.08
N VAL A 262 -17.23 -12.05 16.52
CA VAL A 262 -17.82 -10.79 16.08
C VAL A 262 -17.41 -10.45 14.65
N ILE A 263 -18.36 -9.94 13.86
CA ILE A 263 -18.10 -9.26 12.58
C ILE A 263 -18.65 -7.83 12.70
N LEU A 264 -17.75 -6.84 12.70
CA LEU A 264 -18.07 -5.42 12.70
C LEU A 264 -17.93 -4.87 11.29
N ILE A 265 -19.02 -4.42 10.69
CA ILE A 265 -19.02 -3.75 9.40
C ILE A 265 -19.20 -2.25 9.63
N ASP A 266 -18.38 -1.45 8.98
CA ASP A 266 -18.47 0.02 9.04
C ASP A 266 -19.89 0.49 8.68
N GLU A 267 -20.41 1.44 9.45
CA GLU A 267 -21.74 2.02 9.21
C GLU A 267 -21.77 2.90 7.96
N HIS A 268 -20.62 3.52 7.63
CA HIS A 268 -20.47 4.53 6.58
C HIS A 268 -19.67 4.00 5.38
N LEU A 269 -20.08 2.85 4.86
CA LEU A 269 -19.44 2.25 3.68
C LEU A 269 -19.48 3.22 2.50
N ALA A 270 -18.36 3.29 1.79
CA ALA A 270 -18.14 4.15 0.64
C ALA A 270 -17.86 3.34 -0.63
N ASP A 271 -16.86 3.74 -1.41
CA ASP A 271 -16.45 3.11 -2.66
C ASP A 271 -16.32 1.58 -2.54
N GLY A 272 -17.11 0.84 -3.33
CA GLY A 272 -17.09 -0.62 -3.38
C GLY A 272 -17.43 -1.32 -2.06
N ASP A 273 -18.27 -0.74 -1.22
CA ASP A 273 -18.60 -1.24 0.12
C ASP A 273 -17.37 -1.35 1.06
N ALA A 274 -16.32 -0.57 0.82
CA ALA A 274 -15.17 -0.38 1.70
C ALA A 274 -15.40 0.78 2.68
N MET A 275 -14.52 0.96 3.66
CA MET A 275 -14.51 2.17 4.49
C MET A 275 -14.24 3.42 3.63
N ALA A 276 -14.63 4.58 4.10
CA ALA A 276 -14.28 5.85 3.47
C ALA A 276 -12.73 6.02 3.44
N TYR A 277 -12.22 6.77 2.45
CA TYR A 277 -10.85 7.27 2.53
C TYR A 277 -10.70 8.20 3.72
N GLU A 278 -9.52 8.24 4.35
CA GLU A 278 -9.29 9.10 5.51
C GLU A 278 -9.55 10.58 5.19
N VAL A 279 -9.20 11.06 4.00
CA VAL A 279 -9.48 12.43 3.55
C VAL A 279 -10.98 12.74 3.45
N ASP A 280 -11.84 11.73 3.33
CA ASP A 280 -13.30 11.85 3.25
C ASP A 280 -14.01 11.58 4.58
N ARG A 281 -13.28 11.03 5.57
CA ARG A 281 -13.82 10.68 6.87
C ARG A 281 -14.24 11.93 7.63
N THR A 282 -15.33 11.86 8.35
CA THR A 282 -15.83 12.88 9.26
C THR A 282 -15.69 12.44 10.72
N ASP A 283 -15.73 13.38 11.65
CA ASP A 283 -15.50 13.11 13.09
C ASP A 283 -16.49 12.12 13.72
N ASP A 284 -17.62 11.85 13.05
CA ASP A 284 -18.63 10.89 13.48
C ASP A 284 -18.46 9.48 12.87
N MET A 285 -17.43 9.28 12.05
CA MET A 285 -17.08 7.97 11.46
C MET A 285 -15.92 7.34 12.22
N TRP A 286 -15.99 6.06 12.49
CA TRP A 286 -14.87 5.31 13.04
C TRP A 286 -13.69 5.28 12.08
N SER A 287 -12.50 5.45 12.64
CA SER A 287 -11.22 5.29 11.96
C SER A 287 -10.74 3.83 11.99
N LEU A 288 -9.69 3.52 11.23
CA LEU A 288 -9.03 2.22 11.30
C LEU A 288 -8.49 1.93 12.72
N ALA A 289 -8.04 2.97 13.43
CA ALA A 289 -7.57 2.88 14.83
C ALA A 289 -8.68 2.44 15.79
N ASP A 290 -9.91 2.94 15.63
CA ASP A 290 -11.06 2.57 16.46
C ASP A 290 -11.37 1.05 16.34
N TYR A 291 -11.23 0.49 15.13
CA TYR A 291 -11.40 -0.96 14.91
C TYR A 291 -10.28 -1.78 15.54
N VAL A 292 -9.04 -1.28 15.58
CA VAL A 292 -7.92 -1.92 16.27
C VAL A 292 -8.13 -1.89 17.78
N GLU A 293 -8.54 -0.74 18.35
CA GLU A 293 -8.84 -0.61 19.78
C GLU A 293 -9.95 -1.57 20.20
N LYS A 294 -11.05 -1.62 19.44
CA LYS A 294 -12.15 -2.56 19.68
C LYS A 294 -11.71 -4.01 19.49
N GLY A 295 -10.82 -4.29 18.55
CA GLY A 295 -10.22 -5.61 18.34
C GLY A 295 -9.42 -6.09 19.56
N ILE A 296 -8.64 -5.24 20.18
CA ILE A 296 -7.91 -5.53 21.42
C ILE A 296 -8.90 -5.90 22.53
N GLU A 297 -9.97 -5.11 22.73
CA GLU A 297 -11.00 -5.38 23.74
C GLU A 297 -11.66 -6.76 23.58
N VAL A 298 -11.91 -7.19 22.34
CA VAL A 298 -12.56 -8.49 22.04
C VAL A 298 -11.57 -9.66 22.15
N LEU A 299 -10.33 -9.44 21.73
CA LEU A 299 -9.33 -10.49 21.56
C LEU A 299 -8.49 -10.74 22.82
N ASP A 300 -8.34 -9.76 23.73
CA ASP A 300 -7.49 -9.95 24.89
C ASP A 300 -7.96 -11.14 25.75
N ASN A 301 -7.01 -12.02 26.09
CA ASN A 301 -7.26 -13.25 26.83
C ASN A 301 -5.95 -13.84 27.39
N ASP A 302 -6.08 -14.88 28.21
CA ASP A 302 -4.93 -15.52 28.88
C ASP A 302 -3.95 -16.22 27.91
N ASN A 303 -4.43 -16.74 26.77
CA ASN A 303 -3.61 -17.46 25.79
C ASN A 303 -2.86 -16.52 24.84
N GLY A 304 -3.43 -15.36 24.54
CA GLY A 304 -2.92 -14.37 23.59
C GLY A 304 -3.72 -14.30 22.30
N PHE A 305 -3.30 -13.40 21.41
CA PHE A 305 -3.96 -13.21 20.13
C PHE A 305 -2.98 -12.88 19.00
N PHE A 306 -3.45 -13.11 17.79
CA PHE A 306 -2.87 -12.60 16.54
C PHE A 306 -3.90 -11.69 15.87
N MET A 307 -3.49 -10.46 15.57
CA MET A 307 -4.32 -9.47 14.88
C MET A 307 -3.61 -9.01 13.61
N MET A 308 -4.22 -9.24 12.45
CA MET A 308 -3.84 -8.62 11.19
C MET A 308 -4.72 -7.40 10.95
N CYS A 309 -4.12 -6.27 10.60
CA CYS A 309 -4.82 -5.04 10.24
C CYS A 309 -4.28 -4.51 8.92
N GLU A 310 -5.17 -4.31 7.95
CA GLU A 310 -4.83 -3.83 6.61
C GLU A 310 -5.28 -2.39 6.39
N GLY A 311 -4.34 -1.55 5.93
CA GLY A 311 -4.62 -0.25 5.31
C GLY A 311 -4.79 -0.41 3.79
N GLY A 312 -5.90 -1.01 3.36
CA GLY A 312 -6.12 -1.39 1.96
C GLY A 312 -6.41 -0.22 1.03
N LYS A 313 -6.86 0.91 1.56
CA LYS A 313 -7.18 2.11 0.77
C LYS A 313 -5.93 2.82 0.24
N ILE A 314 -4.75 2.57 0.79
CA ILE A 314 -3.47 3.11 0.28
C ILE A 314 -3.25 2.63 -1.16
N ASP A 315 -3.43 1.33 -1.42
CA ASP A 315 -3.33 0.74 -2.74
C ASP A 315 -4.33 1.35 -3.73
N TRP A 316 -5.60 1.45 -3.35
CA TRP A 316 -6.64 2.00 -4.23
C TRP A 316 -6.37 3.46 -4.60
N ALA A 317 -5.88 4.27 -3.65
CA ALA A 317 -5.45 5.64 -3.93
C ALA A 317 -4.25 5.68 -4.89
N CYS A 318 -3.24 4.83 -4.68
CA CYS A 318 -2.07 4.73 -5.54
C CYS A 318 -2.43 4.25 -6.97
N HIS A 319 -3.36 3.31 -7.10
CA HIS A 319 -3.90 2.90 -8.40
C HIS A 319 -4.55 4.06 -9.17
N ALA A 320 -5.25 4.95 -8.49
CA ALA A 320 -5.84 6.16 -9.08
C ALA A 320 -4.84 7.32 -9.20
N ASN A 321 -3.59 7.13 -8.79
CA ASN A 321 -2.57 8.16 -8.67
C ASN A 321 -3.03 9.37 -7.83
N ASP A 322 -3.74 9.12 -6.74
CA ASP A 322 -4.20 10.12 -5.78
C ASP A 322 -3.25 10.17 -4.57
N ALA A 323 -2.21 11.02 -4.66
CA ALA A 323 -1.17 11.08 -3.63
C ALA A 323 -1.71 11.58 -2.28
N ALA A 324 -2.61 12.54 -2.28
CA ALA A 324 -3.17 13.07 -1.03
C ALA A 324 -3.97 11.99 -0.28
N SER A 325 -4.85 11.26 -0.97
CA SER A 325 -5.58 10.15 -0.35
C SER A 325 -4.62 9.05 0.13
N ALA A 326 -3.60 8.66 -0.65
CA ALA A 326 -2.61 7.66 -0.25
C ALA A 326 -1.83 8.09 1.02
N ILE A 327 -1.47 9.36 1.13
CA ILE A 327 -0.78 9.94 2.29
C ILE A 327 -1.69 9.90 3.53
N HIS A 328 -2.94 10.33 3.42
CA HIS A 328 -3.88 10.32 4.54
C HIS A 328 -4.21 8.90 5.01
N ASP A 329 -4.38 7.94 4.10
CA ASP A 329 -4.63 6.54 4.47
C ASP A 329 -3.36 5.86 5.04
N THR A 330 -2.16 6.28 4.62
CA THR A 330 -0.89 5.86 5.28
C THR A 330 -0.79 6.41 6.70
N GLN A 331 -1.25 7.64 6.93
CA GLN A 331 -1.34 8.24 8.27
C GLN A 331 -2.38 7.50 9.12
N ALA A 332 -3.56 7.18 8.58
CA ALA A 332 -4.57 6.39 9.29
C ALA A 332 -4.05 5.01 9.71
N LEU A 333 -3.21 4.37 8.88
CA LEU A 333 -2.51 3.14 9.27
C LEU A 333 -1.53 3.40 10.43
N ALA A 334 -0.78 4.51 10.40
CA ALA A 334 0.13 4.87 11.49
C ALA A 334 -0.64 5.13 12.81
N ASP A 335 -1.82 5.76 12.74
CA ASP A 335 -2.68 5.97 13.90
C ASP A 335 -3.19 4.62 14.46
N ALA A 336 -3.53 3.67 13.60
CA ALA A 336 -3.88 2.31 14.02
C ALA A 336 -2.69 1.55 14.64
N VAL A 337 -1.48 1.75 14.12
CA VAL A 337 -0.23 1.22 14.72
C VAL A 337 0.00 1.84 16.11
N GLN A 338 -0.33 3.12 16.32
CA GLN A 338 -0.18 3.78 17.62
C GLN A 338 -0.98 3.07 18.71
N VAL A 339 -2.19 2.61 18.42
CA VAL A 339 -2.99 1.83 19.37
C VAL A 339 -2.26 0.56 19.83
N ALA A 340 -1.59 -0.13 18.90
CA ALA A 340 -0.78 -1.31 19.24
C ALA A 340 0.49 -0.94 20.02
N VAL A 341 1.10 0.20 19.74
CA VAL A 341 2.26 0.72 20.49
C VAL A 341 1.86 1.04 21.94
N ASP A 342 0.73 1.72 22.14
CA ASP A 342 0.22 2.04 23.47
C ASP A 342 -0.09 0.75 24.26
N PHE A 343 -0.68 -0.26 23.60
CA PHE A 343 -0.87 -1.58 24.20
C PHE A 343 0.46 -2.28 24.56
N ALA A 344 1.47 -2.18 23.69
CA ALA A 344 2.79 -2.77 23.92
C ALA A 344 3.52 -2.10 25.10
N GLU A 345 3.30 -0.81 25.36
CA GLU A 345 3.85 -0.13 26.54
C GLU A 345 3.31 -0.73 27.85
N GLU A 346 2.07 -1.23 27.84
CA GLU A 346 1.49 -1.95 28.98
C GLU A 346 1.93 -3.43 29.07
N HIS A 347 2.32 -4.03 27.92
CA HIS A 347 2.72 -5.43 27.76
C HIS A 347 4.10 -5.62 27.10
N PRO A 348 5.18 -4.91 27.52
CA PRO A 348 6.43 -4.80 26.76
C PRO A 348 7.19 -6.12 26.60
N GLU A 349 6.96 -7.09 27.46
CA GLU A 349 7.64 -8.39 27.46
C GLU A 349 6.84 -9.49 26.73
N GLU A 350 5.67 -9.15 26.18
CA GLU A 350 4.70 -10.10 25.62
C GLU A 350 4.22 -9.72 24.23
N THR A 351 4.51 -8.50 23.73
CA THR A 351 3.96 -7.96 22.48
C THR A 351 5.02 -7.90 21.38
N LEU A 352 4.62 -8.28 20.17
CA LEU A 352 5.35 -8.05 18.93
C LEU A 352 4.45 -7.29 17.96
N ILE A 353 4.96 -6.20 17.41
CA ILE A 353 4.32 -5.40 16.36
C ILE A 353 5.15 -5.49 15.09
N LEU A 354 4.52 -5.81 13.97
CA LEU A 354 5.09 -5.79 12.63
C LEU A 354 4.31 -4.81 11.76
N VAL A 355 5.02 -3.97 11.00
CA VAL A 355 4.45 -3.09 9.98
C VAL A 355 5.18 -3.34 8.67
N THR A 356 4.43 -3.68 7.62
CA THR A 356 4.99 -3.93 6.28
C THR A 356 4.00 -3.48 5.21
N GLY A 357 4.46 -3.38 3.96
CA GLY A 357 3.59 -3.46 2.79
C GLY A 357 3.58 -4.88 2.24
N ASP A 358 2.69 -5.14 1.34
CA ASP A 358 2.66 -6.41 0.59
C ASP A 358 3.32 -6.25 -0.79
N HIS A 359 3.15 -5.13 -1.47
CA HIS A 359 3.83 -4.67 -2.69
C HIS A 359 3.83 -3.14 -2.75
N GLU A 360 4.37 -2.57 -3.82
CA GLU A 360 4.23 -1.14 -4.14
C GLU A 360 3.23 -0.96 -5.28
N THR A 361 2.47 0.15 -5.24
CA THR A 361 1.48 0.50 -6.25
C THR A 361 1.70 1.90 -6.79
N GLY A 362 1.52 2.04 -8.11
CA GLY A 362 1.54 3.31 -8.82
C GLY A 362 2.92 3.77 -9.25
N GLY A 363 4.00 3.22 -8.71
CA GLY A 363 5.36 3.71 -8.93
C GLY A 363 5.49 5.15 -8.46
N MET A 364 4.96 5.44 -7.25
CA MET A 364 5.03 6.75 -6.62
C MET A 364 6.47 7.18 -6.41
N THR A 365 6.76 8.46 -6.58
CA THR A 365 8.08 9.01 -6.31
C THR A 365 7.99 10.46 -5.86
N ILE A 366 8.84 10.86 -4.90
CA ILE A 366 9.08 12.24 -4.54
C ILE A 366 10.07 12.80 -5.56
N GLY A 367 9.57 13.65 -6.45
CA GLY A 367 10.31 14.23 -7.57
C GLY A 367 9.47 14.25 -8.84
N PHE A 368 9.46 15.41 -9.50
CA PHE A 368 8.79 15.62 -10.77
C PHE A 368 9.67 16.48 -11.70
N ALA A 369 9.73 16.12 -12.97
CA ALA A 369 10.57 16.82 -13.94
C ALA A 369 10.21 18.31 -14.12
N GLY A 370 8.97 18.70 -13.82
CA GLY A 370 8.50 20.07 -13.93
C GLY A 370 8.85 20.96 -12.74
N THR A 371 9.21 20.37 -11.59
CA THR A 371 9.66 21.09 -10.39
C THR A 371 11.17 20.99 -10.17
N ASP A 372 11.87 20.23 -11.02
CA ASP A 372 13.31 19.99 -10.97
C ASP A 372 13.71 19.36 -9.63
N TYR A 373 14.39 20.08 -8.72
CA TYR A 373 14.77 19.62 -7.38
C TYR A 373 13.79 20.07 -6.30
N ASP A 374 12.82 20.92 -6.64
CA ASP A 374 11.91 21.50 -5.67
C ASP A 374 10.72 20.56 -5.37
N THR A 375 10.29 20.58 -4.13
CA THR A 375 9.04 19.95 -3.66
C THR A 375 8.19 20.98 -2.92
N TYR A 376 6.87 20.84 -3.01
CA TYR A 376 5.87 21.72 -2.40
C TYR A 376 4.75 20.84 -1.83
N LEU A 377 5.13 19.90 -0.93
CA LEU A 377 4.23 18.83 -0.47
C LEU A 377 3.02 19.36 0.29
N ASP A 378 3.16 20.49 0.97
CA ASP A 378 2.08 21.22 1.63
C ASP A 378 0.92 21.60 0.71
N LEU A 379 1.15 21.68 -0.63
CA LEU A 379 0.07 21.89 -1.59
C LEU A 379 -1.00 20.80 -1.55
N LEU A 380 -0.63 19.58 -1.19
CA LEU A 380 -1.56 18.44 -1.11
C LEU A 380 -2.63 18.63 -0.02
N GLU A 381 -2.37 19.47 1.01
CA GLU A 381 -3.38 19.82 2.01
C GLU A 381 -4.62 20.50 1.41
N ASN A 382 -4.50 21.05 0.19
CA ASN A 382 -5.63 21.67 -0.49
C ASN A 382 -6.61 20.67 -1.09
N GLN A 383 -6.26 19.41 -1.21
CA GLN A 383 -7.20 18.35 -1.58
C GLN A 383 -8.07 17.96 -0.38
N LYS A 384 -9.38 18.15 -0.51
CA LYS A 384 -10.37 17.93 0.56
C LYS A 384 -11.30 16.75 0.30
N ILE A 385 -11.03 15.98 -0.74
CA ILE A 385 -11.89 14.89 -1.20
C ILE A 385 -11.04 13.88 -1.97
N SER A 386 -11.33 12.58 -1.82
CA SER A 386 -10.71 11.54 -2.64
C SER A 386 -11.20 11.61 -4.10
N TYR A 387 -10.42 11.01 -5.00
CA TYR A 387 -10.84 10.82 -6.39
C TYR A 387 -12.18 10.08 -6.48
N ALA A 388 -12.38 9.05 -5.65
CA ALA A 388 -13.57 8.19 -5.70
C ALA A 388 -14.83 8.94 -5.28
N LYS A 389 -14.77 9.70 -4.19
CA LYS A 389 -15.88 10.54 -3.74
C LYS A 389 -16.14 11.70 -4.70
N PHE A 390 -15.10 12.28 -5.30
CA PHE A 390 -15.26 13.28 -6.35
C PHE A 390 -15.97 12.70 -7.58
N ASP A 391 -15.66 11.47 -7.98
CA ASP A 391 -16.34 10.79 -9.08
C ASP A 391 -17.82 10.54 -8.78
N SER A 392 -18.13 10.04 -7.60
CA SER A 392 -19.51 9.70 -7.22
C SER A 392 -20.39 10.93 -7.01
N ASP A 393 -19.89 11.95 -6.33
CA ASP A 393 -20.70 13.08 -5.89
C ASP A 393 -20.73 14.22 -6.93
N TYR A 394 -19.62 14.44 -7.65
CA TYR A 394 -19.46 15.57 -8.56
C TYR A 394 -19.46 15.17 -10.03
N VAL A 395 -18.59 14.24 -10.46
CA VAL A 395 -18.50 13.89 -11.88
C VAL A 395 -19.79 13.23 -12.38
N ALA A 396 -20.42 12.38 -11.57
CA ALA A 396 -21.71 11.80 -11.90
C ALA A 396 -22.77 12.91 -12.12
N ALA A 397 -22.84 13.90 -11.24
CA ALA A 397 -23.73 15.05 -11.36
C ALA A 397 -23.41 15.92 -12.59
N TYR A 398 -22.12 16.12 -12.90
CA TYR A 398 -21.72 16.85 -14.11
C TYR A 398 -22.19 16.15 -15.40
N LYS A 399 -22.09 14.83 -15.45
CA LYS A 399 -22.57 14.02 -16.59
C LYS A 399 -24.09 14.13 -16.75
N GLU A 400 -24.83 14.05 -15.65
CA GLU A 400 -26.30 14.14 -15.64
C GLU A 400 -26.78 15.55 -16.05
N ASN A 401 -26.21 16.58 -15.45
CA ASN A 401 -26.66 17.96 -15.61
C ASN A 401 -26.00 18.69 -16.80
N LYS A 402 -24.99 18.10 -17.45
CA LYS A 402 -24.16 18.75 -18.47
C LYS A 402 -23.57 20.06 -17.95
N THR A 403 -23.05 20.02 -16.72
CA THR A 403 -22.50 21.19 -16.02
C THR A 403 -21.41 21.85 -16.85
N PRO A 404 -21.48 23.17 -17.10
CA PRO A 404 -20.46 23.87 -17.88
C PRO A 404 -19.07 23.78 -17.23
N PHE A 405 -18.02 23.71 -18.05
CA PHE A 405 -16.64 23.58 -17.57
C PHE A 405 -16.21 24.71 -16.61
N GLU A 406 -16.69 25.94 -16.85
CA GLU A 406 -16.41 27.09 -16.00
C GLU A 406 -17.02 26.97 -14.59
N ASP A 407 -18.09 26.18 -14.43
CA ASP A 407 -18.67 25.86 -13.10
C ASP A 407 -17.90 24.70 -12.46
N VAL A 408 -17.49 23.69 -13.23
CA VAL A 408 -16.62 22.59 -12.76
C VAL A 408 -15.29 23.14 -12.23
N LEU A 409 -14.69 24.15 -12.85
CA LEU A 409 -13.47 24.77 -12.35
C LEU A 409 -13.62 25.40 -10.96
N LYS A 410 -14.84 25.87 -10.59
CA LYS A 410 -15.08 26.42 -9.24
C LYS A 410 -15.09 25.31 -8.19
N ASP A 411 -15.65 24.16 -8.52
CA ASP A 411 -15.62 23.00 -7.64
C ASP A 411 -14.19 22.46 -7.48
N ILE A 412 -13.42 22.41 -8.58
CA ILE A 412 -11.99 22.04 -8.56
C ILE A 412 -11.19 23.01 -7.65
N GLU A 413 -11.44 24.32 -7.74
CA GLU A 413 -10.80 25.30 -6.85
C GLU A 413 -11.19 25.08 -5.39
N ALA A 414 -12.45 24.81 -5.12
CA ALA A 414 -12.94 24.62 -3.75
C ALA A 414 -12.44 23.33 -3.10
N LEU A 415 -12.30 22.24 -3.89
CA LEU A 415 -12.01 20.89 -3.41
C LEU A 415 -10.53 20.49 -3.51
N PHE A 416 -9.78 21.09 -4.43
CA PHE A 416 -8.37 20.77 -4.70
C PHE A 416 -7.45 22.01 -4.66
N GLY A 417 -7.98 23.20 -4.44
CA GLY A 417 -7.23 24.45 -4.42
C GLY A 417 -6.73 24.93 -5.78
N LEU A 418 -6.92 24.14 -6.86
CA LEU A 418 -6.44 24.47 -8.21
C LEU A 418 -7.31 25.59 -8.83
N LYS A 419 -6.72 26.74 -9.09
CA LYS A 419 -7.43 27.95 -9.48
C LYS A 419 -6.93 28.53 -10.81
N THR A 420 -7.80 29.27 -11.51
CA THR A 420 -7.48 29.85 -12.81
C THR A 420 -6.79 31.22 -12.72
N GLN A 421 -6.82 31.86 -11.55
CA GLN A 421 -6.22 33.18 -11.29
C GLN A 421 -5.70 33.22 -9.85
N GLY A 422 -4.60 33.94 -9.64
CA GLY A 422 -3.98 34.13 -8.33
C GLY A 422 -2.90 35.20 -8.38
N GLU A 423 -2.15 35.35 -7.28
CA GLU A 423 -0.99 36.23 -7.22
C GLU A 423 0.20 35.64 -8.00
N GLU A 424 1.17 36.50 -8.35
CA GLU A 424 2.39 36.05 -9.02
C GLU A 424 3.18 35.11 -8.09
N GLY A 425 3.52 33.91 -8.58
CA GLY A 425 4.23 32.88 -7.81
C GLY A 425 3.33 31.88 -7.10
N ASP A 426 2.01 32.06 -7.11
CA ASP A 426 1.07 31.11 -6.53
C ASP A 426 1.07 29.79 -7.33
N LYS A 427 1.56 28.72 -6.71
CA LYS A 427 1.76 27.40 -7.33
C LYS A 427 0.44 26.70 -7.69
N LEU A 428 -0.65 27.01 -6.99
CA LEU A 428 -1.97 26.43 -7.25
C LEU A 428 -2.66 27.05 -8.47
N VAL A 429 -2.12 28.13 -9.04
CA VAL A 429 -2.64 28.70 -10.28
C VAL A 429 -2.33 27.79 -11.45
N LEU A 430 -3.38 27.39 -12.16
CA LEU A 430 -3.29 26.53 -13.34
C LEU A 430 -2.59 27.27 -14.50
N THR A 431 -1.58 26.67 -15.07
CA THR A 431 -0.99 27.12 -16.33
C THR A 431 -1.98 26.95 -17.49
N ALA A 432 -1.73 27.61 -18.61
CA ALA A 432 -2.56 27.45 -19.81
C ALA A 432 -2.57 25.97 -20.29
N TYR A 433 -1.45 25.25 -20.13
CA TYR A 433 -1.34 23.85 -20.49
C TYR A 433 -2.19 22.96 -19.58
N GLU A 434 -2.14 23.17 -18.27
CA GLU A 434 -2.94 22.40 -17.30
C GLU A 434 -4.44 22.65 -17.50
N GLN A 435 -4.85 23.91 -17.81
CA GLN A 435 -6.24 24.21 -18.15
C GLN A 435 -6.70 23.49 -19.43
N GLU A 436 -5.82 23.35 -20.43
CA GLU A 436 -6.11 22.59 -21.65
C GLU A 436 -6.26 21.09 -21.35
N GLN A 437 -5.40 20.52 -20.50
CA GLN A 437 -5.50 19.12 -20.05
C GLN A 437 -6.82 18.88 -19.31
N LEU A 438 -7.18 19.73 -18.34
CA LEU A 438 -8.45 19.64 -17.62
C LEU A 438 -9.65 19.74 -18.54
N ARG A 439 -9.63 20.64 -19.52
CA ARG A 439 -10.72 20.78 -20.50
C ARG A 439 -10.86 19.53 -21.35
N ALA A 440 -9.76 18.97 -21.84
CA ALA A 440 -9.78 17.74 -22.62
C ALA A 440 -10.31 16.55 -21.82
N ALA A 441 -9.88 16.41 -20.57
CA ALA A 441 -10.36 15.39 -19.65
C ALA A 441 -11.86 15.56 -19.33
N TYR A 442 -12.30 16.79 -19.03
CA TYR A 442 -13.72 17.12 -18.82
C TYR A 442 -14.58 16.75 -20.05
N GLU A 443 -14.17 17.16 -21.25
CA GLU A 443 -14.92 16.83 -22.47
C GLU A 443 -15.03 15.32 -22.67
N LYS A 444 -13.98 14.57 -22.34
CA LYS A 444 -13.98 13.12 -22.40
C LYS A 444 -14.93 12.52 -21.37
N SER A 445 -14.90 12.99 -20.13
CA SER A 445 -15.79 12.56 -19.05
C SER A 445 -17.27 12.81 -19.38
N ILE A 446 -17.60 13.98 -19.86
CA ILE A 446 -18.99 14.38 -20.18
C ILE A 446 -19.55 13.65 -21.41
N ASN A 447 -18.69 13.34 -22.40
CA ASN A 447 -19.12 12.66 -23.63
C ASN A 447 -19.14 11.13 -23.51
N GLY A 448 -18.57 10.57 -22.43
CA GLY A 448 -18.73 9.20 -22.02
C GLY A 448 -18.07 8.15 -22.93
N THR A 449 -16.76 8.00 -22.86
CA THR A 449 -16.10 6.77 -23.34
C THR A 449 -15.79 5.92 -22.12
N ALA A 450 -16.28 4.68 -22.08
CA ALA A 450 -15.94 3.76 -20.99
C ALA A 450 -14.40 3.54 -20.96
N ALA A 451 -13.81 3.56 -19.78
CA ALA A 451 -12.36 3.39 -19.60
C ALA A 451 -11.81 2.12 -20.29
N SER A 452 -12.59 1.03 -20.27
CA SER A 452 -12.25 -0.22 -20.96
C SER A 452 -12.16 -0.13 -22.50
N GLN A 453 -12.55 1.01 -23.09
CA GLN A 453 -12.51 1.28 -24.53
C GLN A 453 -11.39 2.26 -24.91
N TYR A 454 -10.55 2.67 -23.93
CA TYR A 454 -9.47 3.60 -24.21
C TYR A 454 -8.40 2.94 -25.09
N GLU A 455 -7.93 3.72 -26.08
CA GLU A 455 -6.72 3.41 -26.84
C GLU A 455 -5.50 3.41 -25.90
N GLN A 456 -4.39 2.78 -26.30
CA GLN A 456 -3.19 2.69 -25.47
C GLN A 456 -2.68 4.07 -24.98
N GLU A 457 -2.78 5.10 -25.81
CA GLU A 457 -2.37 6.47 -25.47
C GLU A 457 -3.26 7.07 -24.38
N GLU A 458 -4.56 6.78 -24.41
CA GLU A 458 -5.51 7.23 -23.40
C GLU A 458 -5.36 6.43 -22.10
N TYR A 459 -5.02 5.14 -22.19
CA TYR A 459 -4.70 4.34 -21.03
C TYR A 459 -3.46 4.87 -20.27
N VAL A 460 -2.44 5.36 -20.99
CA VAL A 460 -1.28 6.02 -20.37
C VAL A 460 -1.67 7.32 -19.65
N LEU A 461 -2.69 8.02 -20.14
CA LEU A 461 -3.16 9.27 -19.53
C LEU A 461 -4.09 9.07 -18.34
N TYR A 462 -4.95 8.06 -18.37
CA TYR A 462 -6.08 7.93 -17.45
C TYR A 462 -6.19 6.56 -16.78
N GLY A 463 -5.39 5.58 -17.16
CA GLY A 463 -5.58 4.20 -16.72
C GLY A 463 -6.96 3.67 -17.11
N THR A 464 -7.68 3.12 -16.15
CA THR A 464 -9.10 2.76 -16.26
C THR A 464 -10.01 3.69 -15.45
N TYR A 465 -9.45 4.81 -14.97
CA TYR A 465 -10.11 5.76 -14.08
C TYR A 465 -10.87 6.84 -14.83
N GLU A 466 -11.61 7.63 -14.11
CA GLU A 466 -12.36 8.76 -14.63
C GLU A 466 -11.38 9.85 -15.12
N PRO A 467 -11.42 10.26 -16.38
CA PRO A 467 -10.43 11.17 -16.93
C PRO A 467 -10.28 12.50 -16.18
N LEU A 468 -11.40 13.07 -15.71
CA LEU A 468 -11.37 14.37 -15.02
C LEU A 468 -10.68 14.26 -13.67
N SER A 469 -11.05 13.31 -12.82
CA SER A 469 -10.48 13.15 -11.48
C SER A 469 -8.99 12.80 -11.53
N VAL A 470 -8.60 11.84 -12.36
CA VAL A 470 -7.17 11.47 -12.54
C VAL A 470 -6.33 12.64 -13.10
N THR A 471 -6.89 13.47 -13.98
CA THR A 471 -6.17 14.66 -14.46
C THR A 471 -5.99 15.70 -13.35
N ILE A 472 -6.99 15.87 -12.47
CA ILE A 472 -6.89 16.77 -11.32
C ILE A 472 -5.80 16.27 -10.37
N THR A 473 -5.83 14.99 -9.99
CA THR A 473 -4.83 14.41 -9.08
C THR A 473 -3.42 14.49 -9.66
N HIS A 474 -3.23 14.20 -10.95
CA HIS A 474 -1.94 14.37 -11.62
C HIS A 474 -1.43 15.81 -11.56
N ILE A 475 -2.31 16.81 -11.76
CA ILE A 475 -1.89 18.21 -11.73
C ILE A 475 -1.45 18.63 -10.34
N ILE A 476 -2.23 18.31 -9.28
CA ILE A 476 -1.87 18.68 -7.92
C ILE A 476 -0.62 17.94 -7.44
N ASN A 477 -0.49 16.65 -7.74
CA ASN A 477 0.70 15.85 -7.43
C ASN A 477 1.95 16.47 -8.08
N ASN A 478 1.89 16.76 -9.39
CA ASN A 478 2.99 17.34 -10.13
C ASN A 478 3.39 18.72 -9.60
N LYS A 479 2.42 19.54 -9.18
CA LYS A 479 2.68 20.82 -8.52
C LYS A 479 3.37 20.64 -7.16
N ALA A 480 3.00 19.59 -6.42
CA ALA A 480 3.61 19.23 -5.16
C ALA A 480 5.00 18.60 -5.31
N GLY A 481 5.39 18.20 -6.53
CA GLY A 481 6.66 17.52 -6.80
C GLY A 481 6.58 16.00 -6.61
N ILE A 482 5.37 15.42 -6.70
CA ILE A 482 5.14 13.98 -6.70
C ILE A 482 4.78 13.52 -8.12
N SER A 483 5.21 12.30 -8.47
CA SER A 483 4.85 11.65 -9.73
C SER A 483 4.50 10.19 -9.53
N PHE A 484 3.73 9.66 -10.49
CA PHE A 484 3.43 8.24 -10.63
C PHE A 484 3.86 7.75 -12.02
N THR A 485 4.26 6.50 -12.11
CA THR A 485 4.72 5.87 -13.36
C THR A 485 3.76 4.80 -13.88
N SER A 486 2.78 4.40 -13.08
CA SER A 486 1.87 3.29 -13.37
C SER A 486 0.50 3.53 -12.72
N TYR A 487 -0.50 2.81 -13.19
CA TYR A 487 -1.79 2.59 -12.52
C TYR A 487 -1.88 1.16 -11.94
N SER A 488 -0.76 0.49 -11.83
CA SER A 488 -0.66 -0.90 -11.39
C SER A 488 0.50 -1.04 -10.41
N HIS A 489 0.66 -2.24 -9.88
CA HIS A 489 1.75 -2.57 -8.96
C HIS A 489 3.11 -2.47 -9.63
N THR A 490 4.13 -2.28 -8.82
CA THR A 490 5.54 -2.28 -9.26
C THR A 490 6.38 -3.30 -8.50
N GLY A 491 7.59 -3.52 -8.95
CA GLY A 491 8.52 -4.50 -8.35
C GLY A 491 9.44 -3.91 -7.29
N LEU A 492 9.04 -2.82 -6.61
CA LEU A 492 9.84 -2.26 -5.52
C LEU A 492 9.75 -3.14 -4.27
N PRO A 493 10.85 -3.27 -3.49
CA PRO A 493 10.81 -3.94 -2.20
C PRO A 493 10.01 -3.09 -1.19
N VAL A 494 9.45 -3.75 -0.18
CA VAL A 494 8.73 -3.11 0.92
C VAL A 494 9.56 -3.06 2.19
N ALA A 495 9.27 -2.11 3.07
CA ALA A 495 9.84 -2.08 4.41
C ALA A 495 9.20 -3.18 5.29
N VAL A 496 9.99 -3.73 6.22
CA VAL A 496 9.49 -4.60 7.30
C VAL A 496 10.02 -4.03 8.60
N LEU A 497 9.16 -3.38 9.36
CA LEU A 497 9.52 -2.67 10.58
C LEU A 497 8.93 -3.43 11.76
N ALA A 498 9.72 -3.64 12.82
CA ALA A 498 9.27 -4.44 13.95
C ALA A 498 9.64 -3.81 15.29
N HIS A 499 8.74 -3.96 16.27
CA HIS A 499 8.90 -3.50 17.64
C HIS A 499 8.50 -4.58 18.64
N GLY A 500 9.24 -4.66 19.75
CA GLY A 500 8.91 -5.54 20.87
C GLY A 500 9.64 -6.88 20.85
N VAL A 501 8.97 -7.93 21.32
CA VAL A 501 9.61 -9.25 21.60
C VAL A 501 10.23 -9.85 20.35
N ASN A 502 11.56 -10.01 20.34
CA ASN A 502 12.39 -10.55 19.25
C ASN A 502 12.28 -9.75 17.92
N ALA A 503 11.96 -8.48 17.98
CA ALA A 503 11.84 -7.63 16.79
C ALA A 503 13.08 -7.71 15.87
N GLU A 504 14.29 -7.84 16.46
CA GLU A 504 15.56 -7.89 15.73
C GLU A 504 15.66 -9.03 14.71
N VAL A 505 14.82 -10.07 14.80
CA VAL A 505 14.76 -11.18 13.84
C VAL A 505 14.35 -10.67 12.45
N PHE A 506 13.60 -9.57 12.38
CA PHE A 506 13.10 -8.99 11.13
C PHE A 506 14.09 -8.05 10.43
N ASN A 507 15.27 -7.81 11.01
CA ASN A 507 16.33 -7.07 10.32
C ASN A 507 16.82 -7.81 9.06
N GLY A 508 17.28 -7.04 8.05
CA GLY A 508 17.93 -7.57 6.87
C GLY A 508 17.14 -7.39 5.58
N TYR A 509 17.59 -8.03 4.51
CA TYR A 509 16.97 -7.98 3.17
C TYR A 509 16.68 -9.41 2.73
N TYR A 510 15.43 -9.74 2.49
CA TYR A 510 14.97 -11.11 2.30
C TYR A 510 13.72 -11.20 1.40
N ASP A 511 13.26 -12.41 1.14
CA ASP A 511 11.99 -12.67 0.44
C ASP A 511 10.81 -12.49 1.39
N ASN A 512 9.65 -12.00 0.93
CA ASN A 512 8.49 -11.76 1.79
C ASN A 512 7.93 -13.05 2.44
N THR A 513 8.26 -14.23 1.91
CA THR A 513 7.97 -15.53 2.56
C THR A 513 8.67 -15.71 3.90
N GLU A 514 9.81 -15.01 4.10
CA GLU A 514 10.54 -15.06 5.37
C GLU A 514 9.79 -14.37 6.51
N ILE A 515 8.81 -13.52 6.23
CA ILE A 515 7.96 -12.93 7.28
C ILE A 515 7.19 -14.05 8.00
N TYR A 516 6.55 -14.93 7.23
CA TYR A 516 5.91 -16.13 7.79
C TYR A 516 6.93 -17.03 8.51
N ASN A 517 8.05 -17.38 7.86
CA ASN A 517 9.02 -18.31 8.43
C ASN A 517 9.53 -17.83 9.79
N LYS A 518 9.85 -16.54 9.91
CA LYS A 518 10.30 -15.91 11.17
C LYS A 518 9.21 -15.92 12.23
N LEU A 519 7.97 -15.60 11.87
CA LEU A 519 6.82 -15.67 12.79
C LEU A 519 6.56 -17.10 13.23
N ALA A 520 6.49 -18.07 12.33
CA ALA A 520 6.22 -19.47 12.62
C ALA A 520 7.27 -20.08 13.55
N ASP A 521 8.55 -19.84 13.26
CA ASP A 521 9.67 -20.28 14.12
C ASP A 521 9.58 -19.69 15.53
N MET A 522 9.32 -18.38 15.64
CA MET A 522 9.23 -17.66 16.92
C MET A 522 8.02 -18.11 17.74
N LEU A 523 6.88 -18.33 17.09
CA LEU A 523 5.64 -18.74 17.72
C LEU A 523 5.56 -20.27 17.93
N GLY A 524 6.50 -21.02 17.34
CA GLY A 524 6.57 -22.48 17.46
C GLY A 524 5.36 -23.16 16.85
N VAL A 525 4.95 -22.70 15.65
CA VAL A 525 3.96 -23.32 14.79
C VAL A 525 4.65 -23.62 13.44
N ALA A 526 4.53 -24.85 12.95
CA ALA A 526 5.09 -25.28 11.64
C ALA A 526 4.53 -26.65 11.24
#